data_5e92baabc0459726c87a9652d92c26a9
#
_entry.id   5e92baabc0459726c87a9652d92c26a9
#
_cell.length_a   1.000
_cell.length_b   1.000
_cell.length_c   1.000
_cell.angle_alpha   90.00
_cell.angle_beta   90.00
_cell.angle_gamma   90.00
#
_symmetry.space_group_name_H-M   'P 1'
#
loop_
_entity.id
_entity.type
_entity.pdbx_description
1 polymer ?
#
loop_
_entity_poly.entity_id
_entity_poly.type
_entity_poly.pdbx_seq_one_letter_code
_entity_poly.pdbx_strand_id
1 'polypeptide(L)'
;MTRAGVHRPILSGLLLYSLLLAGCAQTDQVDATDRLKPCTGDDTPVDAYCGSLKVFENRATNQGRQIDLNIVVLPALRADAKPDPLFFLAGGPGQGAAMMAKGVREMFRQVLTDRDIVLVDQRGTGQSHPLNCEDQDDSLKAFGRTAADSLAMLKHCLAGYDADLRLYTTTIAMDDLDDVRSFLGYDQINIYGGSYGTRAGLVYLRQHGDRVRAAILDGVAPTNMRLPLFFPRDVQRALDLLIADCAATAACNATYPNLQARLRELMARLERAPSTVAVVHPRTGERGAITMTARILANILAGTLYIPVASSLIPALIERAEQNDFQGLLALASIGDNGSPSNMSVGMQLSVICAEDAPRITAEEGRKESEGSLFGEYLMRTQQDACAFWPRGTVDAAYYEPVTVTIPTLVMSGELDPVTPPVWGEETARHLPAAKHIVMPGTGHTAGGTGCGLRIIRNFIDAGTTDNLDTSCVANVKRPPFFVTPAGPDPGTGGNLSRRSSTSAKASVDKPVGRPGATR
;
A
#
# COMPACT_ATOMS: atom_id res chain seq x y z
N MET A 1 78.05 -66.18 -26.86
CA MET A 1 77.49 -67.26 -27.68
C MET A 1 76.10 -67.59 -27.18
N THR A 2 75.18 -67.77 -28.05
CA THR A 2 73.77 -68.13 -27.92
C THR A 2 72.73 -67.00 -27.89
N ARG A 3 72.04 -66.93 -28.99
CA ARG A 3 70.92 -66.11 -29.32
C ARG A 3 69.66 -66.52 -28.51
N ALA A 4 68.94 -65.53 -27.99
CA ALA A 4 67.56 -65.74 -27.46
C ALA A 4 66.59 -64.96 -28.32
N GLY A 5 65.55 -65.61 -28.75
CA GLY A 5 64.50 -65.09 -29.62
C GLY A 5 63.46 -64.28 -28.89
N VAL A 6 63.01 -63.22 -29.57
CA VAL A 6 61.99 -62.29 -29.11
C VAL A 6 60.59 -62.78 -29.60
N HIS A 7 59.71 -63.17 -28.66
CA HIS A 7 58.29 -63.34 -28.96
C HIS A 7 57.55 -62.05 -28.52
N ARG A 8 56.88 -61.41 -29.49
CA ARG A 8 55.91 -60.30 -29.23
C ARG A 8 54.51 -60.91 -29.05
N PRO A 9 53.76 -60.57 -28.02
CA PRO A 9 52.34 -60.77 -27.99
C PRO A 9 51.59 -59.55 -28.55
N ILE A 10 50.59 -59.82 -29.37
CA ILE A 10 49.62 -58.90 -29.93
C ILE A 10 48.62 -58.60 -28.84
N LEU A 11 48.60 -57.32 -28.34
CA LEU A 11 47.54 -56.84 -27.48
C LEU A 11 46.40 -56.30 -28.34
N SER A 12 45.26 -56.99 -28.32
CA SER A 12 43.98 -56.51 -28.82
C SER A 12 43.41 -55.46 -27.86
N GLY A 13 43.42 -54.20 -28.27
CA GLY A 13 42.82 -53.09 -27.48
C GLY A 13 41.29 -53.14 -27.61
N LEU A 14 40.61 -53.43 -26.50
CA LEU A 14 39.17 -53.13 -26.33
C LEU A 14 39.06 -51.68 -25.88
N LEU A 15 38.58 -50.80 -26.77
CA LEU A 15 38.10 -49.47 -26.41
C LEU A 15 36.76 -49.58 -25.71
N LEU A 16 36.73 -49.44 -24.38
CA LEU A 16 35.50 -49.16 -23.63
C LEU A 16 35.12 -47.71 -23.87
N TYR A 17 34.09 -47.48 -24.65
CA TYR A 17 33.37 -46.19 -24.73
C TYR A 17 32.50 -46.02 -23.49
N SER A 18 32.99 -45.30 -22.50
CA SER A 18 32.19 -44.88 -21.35
C SER A 18 31.26 -43.74 -21.79
N LEU A 19 30.02 -44.02 -22.12
CA LEU A 19 28.97 -43.03 -22.25
C LEU A 19 28.70 -42.41 -20.84
N LEU A 20 29.24 -41.23 -20.60
CA LEU A 20 28.79 -40.37 -19.54
C LEU A 20 27.39 -39.85 -19.90
N LEU A 21 26.35 -40.53 -19.39
CA LEU A 21 25.02 -39.98 -19.27
C LEU A 21 25.09 -38.85 -18.24
N ALA A 22 25.31 -37.62 -18.72
CA ALA A 22 24.99 -36.43 -17.95
C ALA A 22 23.46 -36.39 -17.83
N GLY A 23 22.92 -37.01 -16.79
CA GLY A 23 21.56 -36.81 -16.35
C GLY A 23 21.42 -35.35 -15.94
N CYS A 24 20.76 -34.54 -16.75
CA CYS A 24 20.18 -33.30 -16.26
C CYS A 24 19.25 -33.71 -15.12
N ALA A 25 19.68 -33.51 -13.88
CA ALA A 25 18.77 -33.47 -12.74
C ALA A 25 17.85 -32.27 -13.00
N GLN A 26 16.71 -32.50 -13.62
CA GLN A 26 15.57 -31.62 -13.48
C GLN A 26 15.26 -31.64 -11.97
N THR A 27 15.64 -30.58 -11.27
CA THR A 27 15.04 -30.31 -9.97
C THR A 27 13.56 -30.11 -10.27
N ASP A 28 12.73 -31.07 -9.90
CA ASP A 28 11.27 -30.92 -9.87
C ASP A 28 10.99 -29.68 -9.02
N GLN A 29 10.78 -28.55 -9.67
CA GLN A 29 10.37 -27.31 -9.02
C GLN A 29 8.95 -27.59 -8.58
N VAL A 30 8.76 -27.78 -7.27
CA VAL A 30 7.44 -27.99 -6.67
C VAL A 30 6.61 -26.74 -6.99
N ASP A 31 5.52 -26.93 -7.71
CA ASP A 31 4.60 -25.83 -7.99
C ASP A 31 4.04 -25.30 -6.66
N ALA A 32 4.15 -24.00 -6.43
CA ALA A 32 3.63 -23.37 -5.21
C ALA A 32 2.14 -23.69 -4.99
N THR A 33 1.39 -23.90 -6.05
CA THR A 33 -0.03 -24.26 -6.01
C THR A 33 -0.29 -25.68 -5.52
N ASP A 34 0.68 -26.59 -5.57
CA ASP A 34 0.54 -27.96 -5.05
C ASP A 34 0.33 -28.00 -3.52
N ARG A 35 0.74 -26.96 -2.82
CA ARG A 35 0.62 -26.82 -1.34
C ARG A 35 -0.61 -26.04 -0.90
N LEU A 36 -1.37 -25.51 -1.84
CA LEU A 36 -2.51 -24.66 -1.67
C LEU A 36 -3.76 -25.30 -2.29
N LYS A 37 -4.91 -24.69 -2.08
CA LYS A 37 -6.19 -25.11 -2.68
C LYS A 37 -6.79 -23.95 -3.44
N PRO A 38 -7.61 -24.19 -4.49
CA PRO A 38 -8.39 -23.11 -5.08
C PRO A 38 -9.14 -22.33 -4.01
N CYS A 39 -9.08 -21.01 -4.07
CA CYS A 39 -9.79 -20.17 -3.11
C CYS A 39 -11.30 -20.35 -3.24
N THR A 40 -11.98 -20.28 -2.12
CA THR A 40 -13.45 -20.32 -2.04
C THR A 40 -13.92 -19.03 -1.40
N GLY A 41 -14.85 -18.33 -2.03
CA GLY A 41 -15.44 -17.07 -1.51
C GLY A 41 -15.42 -15.95 -2.54
N ASP A 42 -16.36 -15.02 -2.37
CA ASP A 42 -16.57 -13.92 -3.33
C ASP A 42 -15.51 -12.83 -3.26
N ASP A 43 -14.69 -12.80 -2.19
CA ASP A 43 -13.68 -11.76 -1.98
C ASP A 43 -12.32 -12.06 -2.62
N THR A 44 -12.11 -13.28 -3.11
CA THR A 44 -10.89 -13.67 -3.82
C THR A 44 -11.13 -13.82 -5.33
N PRO A 45 -10.10 -13.64 -6.18
CA PRO A 45 -10.20 -13.99 -7.60
C PRO A 45 -10.47 -15.49 -7.81
N VAL A 46 -11.26 -15.84 -8.81
CA VAL A 46 -11.75 -17.21 -9.07
C VAL A 46 -10.62 -18.22 -9.33
N ASP A 47 -9.50 -17.78 -9.86
CA ASP A 47 -8.31 -18.59 -10.21
C ASP A 47 -7.18 -18.47 -9.18
N ALA A 48 -7.44 -17.87 -8.02
CA ALA A 48 -6.47 -17.78 -6.94
C ALA A 48 -6.38 -19.08 -6.13
N TYR A 49 -5.23 -19.30 -5.52
CA TYR A 49 -4.98 -20.40 -4.59
C TYR A 49 -4.79 -19.86 -3.17
N CYS A 50 -5.42 -20.52 -2.22
CA CYS A 50 -5.44 -20.13 -0.82
C CYS A 50 -4.89 -21.24 0.08
N GLY A 51 -4.25 -20.85 1.17
CA GLY A 51 -3.80 -21.77 2.21
C GLY A 51 -3.23 -21.03 3.41
N SER A 52 -2.62 -21.78 4.32
CA SER A 52 -1.96 -21.19 5.46
C SER A 52 -0.69 -21.94 5.84
N LEU A 53 0.24 -21.22 6.45
CA LEU A 53 1.43 -21.76 7.09
C LEU A 53 1.34 -21.53 8.60
N LYS A 54 1.50 -22.60 9.38
CA LYS A 54 1.51 -22.51 10.85
C LYS A 54 2.90 -22.17 11.35
N VAL A 55 3.01 -21.08 12.12
CA VAL A 55 4.26 -20.61 12.73
C VAL A 55 4.07 -20.44 14.24
N PHE A 56 5.16 -20.50 15.00
CA PHE A 56 5.08 -20.14 16.43
C PHE A 56 4.92 -18.62 16.58
N GLU A 57 3.99 -18.18 17.43
CA GLU A 57 3.87 -16.78 17.80
C GLU A 57 5.19 -16.27 18.39
N ASN A 58 5.79 -17.03 19.32
CA ASN A 58 7.14 -16.77 19.84
C ASN A 58 8.18 -17.58 19.05
N ARG A 59 8.75 -16.97 18.02
CA ARG A 59 9.79 -17.59 17.17
C ARG A 59 11.09 -17.88 17.93
N ALA A 60 11.43 -17.07 18.93
CA ALA A 60 12.68 -17.24 19.68
C ALA A 60 12.71 -18.54 20.49
N THR A 61 11.55 -18.96 21.02
CA THR A 61 11.45 -20.19 21.81
C THR A 61 10.96 -21.40 21.00
N ASN A 62 10.29 -21.17 19.89
CA ASN A 62 9.58 -22.21 19.11
C ASN A 62 8.66 -23.07 20.00
N GLN A 63 7.97 -22.43 20.94
CA GLN A 63 7.09 -23.08 21.91
C GLN A 63 5.83 -22.24 22.16
N GLY A 64 4.78 -22.87 22.65
CA GLY A 64 3.54 -22.23 23.03
C GLY A 64 2.58 -22.05 21.86
N ARG A 65 1.94 -20.88 21.78
CA ARG A 65 0.95 -20.57 20.75
C ARG A 65 1.54 -20.66 19.36
N GLN A 66 0.77 -21.26 18.46
CA GLN A 66 0.99 -21.18 17.00
C GLN A 66 -0.11 -20.35 16.37
N ILE A 67 0.25 -19.60 15.34
CA ILE A 67 -0.67 -18.81 14.53
C ILE A 67 -0.61 -19.28 13.08
N ASP A 68 -1.71 -19.17 12.36
CA ASP A 68 -1.76 -19.49 10.94
C ASP A 68 -1.51 -18.21 10.14
N LEU A 69 -0.55 -18.22 9.22
CA LEU A 69 -0.31 -17.15 8.28
C LEU A 69 -1.13 -17.42 7.03
N ASN A 70 -2.08 -16.55 6.72
CA ASN A 70 -2.95 -16.67 5.55
C ASN A 70 -2.19 -16.28 4.28
N ILE A 71 -2.29 -17.10 3.25
CA ILE A 71 -1.57 -17.00 1.99
C ILE A 71 -2.57 -17.03 0.84
N VAL A 72 -2.45 -16.08 -0.07
CA VAL A 72 -3.14 -16.08 -1.37
C VAL A 72 -2.09 -16.00 -2.48
N VAL A 73 -2.15 -16.90 -3.43
CA VAL A 73 -1.33 -16.90 -4.63
C VAL A 73 -2.22 -16.65 -5.84
N LEU A 74 -1.90 -15.62 -6.59
CA LEU A 74 -2.45 -15.36 -7.92
C LEU A 74 -1.47 -16.00 -8.92
N PRO A 75 -1.82 -17.10 -9.59
CA PRO A 75 -0.90 -17.81 -10.48
C PRO A 75 -0.66 -17.00 -11.76
N ALA A 76 0.52 -17.18 -12.32
CA ALA A 76 0.86 -16.64 -13.64
C ALA A 76 -0.14 -17.11 -14.70
N LEU A 77 -0.45 -16.22 -15.64
CA LEU A 77 -1.40 -16.56 -16.73
C LEU A 77 -0.79 -17.47 -17.80
N ARG A 78 0.53 -17.55 -17.86
CA ARG A 78 1.27 -18.41 -18.81
C ARG A 78 1.75 -19.67 -18.11
N ALA A 79 1.75 -20.78 -18.83
CA ALA A 79 2.24 -22.07 -18.31
C ALA A 79 3.77 -22.10 -18.10
N ASP A 80 4.52 -21.22 -18.79
CA ASP A 80 5.97 -21.04 -18.64
C ASP A 80 6.28 -19.89 -17.67
N ALA A 81 5.70 -19.93 -16.47
CA ALA A 81 5.92 -18.95 -15.42
C ALA A 81 7.40 -18.82 -15.04
N LYS A 82 7.83 -17.60 -14.78
CA LYS A 82 9.17 -17.34 -14.26
C LYS A 82 9.26 -17.71 -12.78
N PRO A 83 10.42 -18.21 -12.30
CA PRO A 83 10.56 -18.73 -10.95
C PRO A 83 10.70 -17.64 -9.86
N ASP A 84 10.60 -16.37 -10.23
CA ASP A 84 10.79 -15.20 -9.36
C ASP A 84 9.47 -14.43 -9.18
N PRO A 85 8.57 -14.89 -8.30
CA PRO A 85 7.26 -14.28 -8.07
C PRO A 85 7.36 -12.85 -7.52
N LEU A 86 6.26 -12.11 -7.56
CA LEU A 86 6.12 -10.83 -6.88
C LEU A 86 5.43 -11.03 -5.53
N PHE A 87 6.12 -10.74 -4.43
CA PHE A 87 5.54 -10.68 -3.09
C PHE A 87 5.03 -9.26 -2.82
N PHE A 88 3.74 -9.14 -2.54
CA PHE A 88 3.09 -7.86 -2.27
C PHE A 88 2.99 -7.61 -0.77
N LEU A 89 3.63 -6.53 -0.30
CA LEU A 89 3.62 -6.11 1.09
C LEU A 89 2.66 -4.93 1.28
N ALA A 90 1.60 -5.16 2.04
CA ALA A 90 0.58 -4.14 2.32
C ALA A 90 1.09 -3.07 3.29
N GLY A 91 0.38 -1.95 3.30
CA GLY A 91 0.69 -0.77 4.11
C GLY A 91 0.10 -0.77 5.52
N GLY A 92 -0.13 0.40 6.03
CA GLY A 92 -0.68 0.67 7.37
C GLY A 92 0.37 1.24 8.33
N PRO A 93 0.99 0.45 9.23
CA PRO A 93 0.90 -0.99 9.45
C PRO A 93 -0.50 -1.48 9.80
N GLY A 94 -0.78 -2.76 9.54
CA GLY A 94 -2.04 -3.39 9.94
C GLY A 94 -2.98 -3.80 8.80
N GLN A 95 -2.68 -3.47 7.52
CA GLN A 95 -3.48 -3.96 6.39
C GLN A 95 -3.18 -5.43 6.08
N GLY A 96 -4.23 -6.23 5.88
CA GLY A 96 -4.12 -7.59 5.34
C GLY A 96 -3.87 -7.54 3.82
N ALA A 97 -2.81 -8.20 3.36
CA ALA A 97 -2.47 -8.21 1.93
C ALA A 97 -3.45 -9.07 1.11
N ALA A 98 -3.88 -10.22 1.64
CA ALA A 98 -4.79 -11.14 0.96
C ALA A 98 -6.14 -10.49 0.62
N MET A 99 -6.65 -9.59 1.45
CA MET A 99 -7.87 -8.83 1.19
C MET A 99 -7.76 -7.92 -0.04
N MET A 100 -6.55 -7.58 -0.45
CA MET A 100 -6.28 -6.72 -1.61
C MET A 100 -6.16 -7.52 -2.92
N ALA A 101 -6.31 -8.84 -2.90
CA ALA A 101 -6.02 -9.72 -4.02
C ALA A 101 -6.69 -9.31 -5.34
N LYS A 102 -7.96 -8.89 -5.32
CA LYS A 102 -8.67 -8.41 -6.51
C LYS A 102 -8.02 -7.14 -7.09
N GLY A 103 -7.75 -6.16 -6.23
CA GLY A 103 -7.12 -4.90 -6.64
C GLY A 103 -5.67 -5.10 -7.12
N VAL A 104 -4.91 -5.94 -6.42
CA VAL A 104 -3.53 -6.28 -6.77
C VAL A 104 -3.47 -7.02 -8.11
N ARG A 105 -4.40 -7.96 -8.37
CA ARG A 105 -4.54 -8.64 -9.65
C ARG A 105 -4.72 -7.64 -10.82
N GLU A 106 -5.62 -6.69 -10.66
CA GLU A 106 -5.86 -5.67 -11.70
C GLU A 106 -4.66 -4.73 -11.84
N MET A 107 -4.10 -4.28 -10.75
CA MET A 107 -2.94 -3.39 -10.74
C MET A 107 -1.74 -4.04 -11.43
N PHE A 108 -1.39 -5.26 -11.06
CA PHE A 108 -0.20 -5.96 -11.56
C PHE A 108 -0.50 -6.98 -12.66
N ARG A 109 -1.59 -6.81 -13.41
CA ARG A 109 -1.97 -7.74 -14.49
C ARG A 109 -0.85 -8.01 -15.50
N GLN A 110 0.01 -7.02 -15.77
CA GLN A 110 1.15 -7.21 -16.66
C GLN A 110 2.23 -8.11 -16.03
N VAL A 111 2.48 -8.00 -14.73
CA VAL A 111 3.40 -8.89 -14.00
C VAL A 111 2.82 -10.30 -13.93
N LEU A 112 1.52 -10.41 -13.68
CA LEU A 112 0.79 -11.68 -13.61
C LEU A 112 0.81 -12.46 -14.93
N THR A 113 1.19 -11.83 -16.05
CA THR A 113 1.32 -12.52 -17.34
C THR A 113 2.28 -13.72 -17.25
N ASP A 114 3.40 -13.58 -16.55
CA ASP A 114 4.48 -14.56 -16.50
C ASP A 114 5.12 -14.77 -15.11
N ARG A 115 4.56 -14.19 -14.05
CA ARG A 115 4.98 -14.39 -12.66
C ARG A 115 3.79 -14.53 -11.74
N ASP A 116 3.91 -15.41 -10.77
CA ASP A 116 2.95 -15.46 -9.66
C ASP A 116 3.01 -14.18 -8.85
N ILE A 117 1.88 -13.84 -8.21
CA ILE A 117 1.83 -12.78 -7.20
C ILE A 117 1.39 -13.40 -5.89
N VAL A 118 2.20 -13.23 -4.86
CA VAL A 118 1.98 -13.79 -3.53
C VAL A 118 1.58 -12.70 -2.57
N LEU A 119 0.46 -12.90 -1.89
CA LEU A 119 -0.06 -12.04 -0.86
C LEU A 119 -0.12 -12.82 0.45
N VAL A 120 0.59 -12.32 1.46
CA VAL A 120 0.61 -12.91 2.80
C VAL A 120 0.06 -11.89 3.78
N ASP A 121 -0.99 -12.26 4.49
CA ASP A 121 -1.38 -11.45 5.64
C ASP A 121 -0.29 -11.57 6.70
N GLN A 122 0.36 -10.46 7.05
CA GLN A 122 1.33 -10.45 8.13
C GLN A 122 0.65 -10.84 9.44
N ARG A 123 1.42 -11.42 10.39
CA ARG A 123 0.89 -11.72 11.73
C ARG A 123 0.12 -10.54 12.31
N GLY A 124 -1.04 -10.78 12.85
CA GLY A 124 -1.94 -9.76 13.40
C GLY A 124 -2.82 -9.04 12.39
N THR A 125 -2.76 -9.39 11.09
CA THR A 125 -3.56 -8.76 10.05
C THR A 125 -4.45 -9.76 9.31
N GLY A 126 -5.46 -9.26 8.60
CA GLY A 126 -6.31 -10.03 7.70
C GLY A 126 -6.88 -11.30 8.35
N GLN A 127 -6.42 -12.46 7.90
CA GLN A 127 -6.78 -13.78 8.43
C GLN A 127 -5.61 -14.42 9.22
N SER A 128 -4.49 -13.71 9.40
CA SER A 128 -3.32 -14.20 10.13
C SER A 128 -3.38 -13.81 11.62
N HIS A 129 -4.25 -14.46 12.37
CA HIS A 129 -4.51 -14.15 13.79
C HIS A 129 -4.78 -12.65 14.02
N PRO A 130 -5.85 -12.11 13.44
CA PRO A 130 -6.09 -10.68 13.33
C PRO A 130 -6.25 -10.00 14.69
N LEU A 131 -5.58 -8.88 14.87
CA LEU A 131 -5.71 -8.01 16.03
C LEU A 131 -6.70 -6.88 15.72
N ASN A 132 -7.89 -7.25 15.26
CA ASN A 132 -8.98 -6.33 14.94
C ASN A 132 -9.65 -5.83 16.22
N CYS A 133 -10.22 -4.64 16.15
CA CYS A 133 -11.03 -4.06 17.21
C CYS A 133 -12.50 -4.15 16.79
N GLU A 134 -13.29 -4.95 17.47
CA GLU A 134 -14.70 -5.17 17.14
C GLU A 134 -15.57 -3.91 17.27
N ASP A 135 -15.14 -2.96 18.09
CA ASP A 135 -15.82 -1.67 18.29
C ASP A 135 -15.58 -0.65 17.16
N GLN A 136 -14.96 -1.06 16.04
CA GLN A 136 -14.88 -0.22 14.83
C GLN A 136 -16.24 -0.14 14.15
N ASP A 137 -16.99 0.86 14.55
CA ASP A 137 -18.36 1.13 14.14
C ASP A 137 -18.38 2.04 12.89
N ASP A 138 -19.20 1.68 11.91
CA ASP A 138 -19.46 2.46 10.70
C ASP A 138 -20.71 3.35 10.84
N SER A 139 -20.96 3.86 12.03
CA SER A 139 -22.04 4.80 12.29
C SER A 139 -21.59 6.26 12.23
N LEU A 140 -22.56 7.18 12.18
CA LEU A 140 -22.27 8.62 12.31
C LEU A 140 -21.50 8.95 13.59
N LYS A 141 -21.60 8.12 14.65
CA LYS A 141 -20.85 8.30 15.89
C LYS A 141 -19.33 8.17 15.68
N ALA A 142 -18.89 7.33 14.74
CA ALA A 142 -17.47 7.15 14.45
C ALA A 142 -16.81 8.46 13.99
N PHE A 143 -17.49 9.25 13.16
CA PHE A 143 -17.00 10.58 12.73
C PHE A 143 -16.86 11.58 13.88
N GLY A 144 -17.76 11.49 14.89
CA GLY A 144 -17.77 12.40 16.03
C GLY A 144 -16.93 11.94 17.23
N ARG A 145 -16.26 10.80 17.17
CA ARG A 145 -15.54 10.21 18.31
C ARG A 145 -14.47 11.15 18.86
N THR A 146 -14.50 11.37 20.17
CA THR A 146 -13.47 12.18 20.85
C THR A 146 -12.15 11.40 21.02
N ALA A 147 -11.06 12.07 21.35
CA ALA A 147 -9.80 11.39 21.69
C ALA A 147 -9.95 10.48 22.92
N ALA A 148 -10.74 10.91 23.93
CA ALA A 148 -11.00 10.11 25.12
C ALA A 148 -11.79 8.82 24.78
N ASP A 149 -12.83 8.91 23.93
CA ASP A 149 -13.59 7.76 23.48
C ASP A 149 -12.72 6.80 22.67
N SER A 150 -11.83 7.33 21.82
CA SER A 150 -10.87 6.52 21.05
C SER A 150 -9.91 5.76 21.98
N LEU A 151 -9.38 6.41 23.01
CA LEU A 151 -8.50 5.75 23.98
C LEU A 151 -9.24 4.72 24.84
N ALA A 152 -10.50 4.99 25.21
CA ALA A 152 -11.34 4.02 25.95
C ALA A 152 -11.60 2.78 25.08
N MET A 153 -11.95 2.96 23.81
CA MET A 153 -12.10 1.88 22.83
C MET A 153 -10.82 1.06 22.71
N LEU A 154 -9.65 1.71 22.54
CA LEU A 154 -8.37 1.00 22.40
C LEU A 154 -8.01 0.18 23.65
N LYS A 155 -8.33 0.67 24.86
CA LYS A 155 -8.15 -0.11 26.10
C LYS A 155 -9.08 -1.32 26.16
N HIS A 156 -10.31 -1.18 25.68
CA HIS A 156 -11.26 -2.29 25.60
C HIS A 156 -10.75 -3.36 24.61
N CYS A 157 -10.34 -2.95 23.40
CA CYS A 157 -9.76 -3.85 22.41
C CYS A 157 -8.52 -4.57 22.94
N LEU A 158 -7.61 -3.85 23.60
CA LEU A 158 -6.41 -4.43 24.20
C LEU A 158 -6.73 -5.56 25.19
N ALA A 159 -7.76 -5.39 25.99
CA ALA A 159 -8.19 -6.39 26.97
C ALA A 159 -8.80 -7.65 26.32
N GLY A 160 -9.27 -7.55 25.08
CA GLY A 160 -9.89 -8.65 24.33
C GLY A 160 -8.91 -9.50 23.50
N TYR A 161 -7.68 -9.05 23.28
CA TYR A 161 -6.75 -9.79 22.43
C TYR A 161 -6.17 -11.02 23.15
N ASP A 162 -6.30 -12.18 22.54
CA ASP A 162 -5.60 -13.42 22.94
C ASP A 162 -4.27 -13.53 22.17
N ALA A 163 -3.29 -12.65 22.48
CA ALA A 163 -2.00 -12.55 21.83
C ALA A 163 -0.93 -11.95 22.74
N ASP A 164 0.33 -12.30 22.53
CA ASP A 164 1.45 -11.53 23.09
C ASP A 164 1.84 -10.42 22.12
N LEU A 165 1.25 -9.25 22.30
CA LEU A 165 1.42 -8.11 21.39
C LEU A 165 2.87 -7.63 21.25
N ARG A 166 3.77 -8.02 22.16
CA ARG A 166 5.21 -7.74 22.07
C ARG A 166 5.90 -8.48 20.93
N LEU A 167 5.24 -9.51 20.38
CA LEU A 167 5.74 -10.36 19.30
C LEU A 167 5.24 -9.93 17.90
N TYR A 168 4.53 -8.81 17.81
CA TYR A 168 3.97 -8.30 16.56
C TYR A 168 4.76 -7.09 16.06
N THR A 169 6.04 -7.35 15.71
CA THR A 169 6.97 -6.36 15.16
C THR A 169 7.29 -6.66 13.71
N THR A 170 7.78 -5.65 12.97
CA THR A 170 8.16 -5.79 11.56
C THR A 170 9.25 -6.86 11.36
N THR A 171 10.26 -6.89 12.26
CA THR A 171 11.36 -7.88 12.19
C THR A 171 10.83 -9.31 12.23
N ILE A 172 9.94 -9.61 13.17
CA ILE A 172 9.36 -10.96 13.32
C ILE A 172 8.45 -11.30 12.12
N ALA A 173 7.67 -10.32 11.63
CA ALA A 173 6.79 -10.53 10.48
C ALA A 173 7.58 -10.82 9.19
N MET A 174 8.79 -10.29 9.05
CA MET A 174 9.62 -10.56 7.87
C MET A 174 10.29 -11.93 7.90
N ASP A 175 10.60 -12.45 9.08
CA ASP A 175 11.01 -13.85 9.23
C ASP A 175 9.85 -14.82 8.89
N ASP A 176 8.62 -14.48 9.29
CA ASP A 176 7.43 -15.24 8.86
C ASP A 176 7.26 -15.25 7.35
N LEU A 177 7.52 -14.12 6.70
CA LEU A 177 7.40 -14.01 5.25
C LEU A 177 8.42 -14.89 4.53
N ASP A 178 9.65 -15.02 5.06
CA ASP A 178 10.66 -15.92 4.50
C ASP A 178 10.30 -17.40 4.70
N ASP A 179 9.69 -17.74 5.83
CA ASP A 179 9.14 -19.09 6.02
C ASP A 179 8.05 -19.40 4.96
N VAL A 180 7.18 -18.44 4.63
CA VAL A 180 6.18 -18.61 3.57
C VAL A 180 6.85 -18.76 2.20
N ARG A 181 7.86 -17.93 1.87
CA ARG A 181 8.64 -18.09 0.63
C ARG A 181 9.20 -19.50 0.51
N SER A 182 9.84 -19.97 1.57
CA SER A 182 10.44 -21.33 1.62
C SER A 182 9.36 -22.42 1.56
N PHE A 183 8.24 -22.25 2.26
CA PHE A 183 7.10 -23.16 2.20
C PHE A 183 6.53 -23.28 0.79
N LEU A 184 6.45 -22.19 0.04
CA LEU A 184 5.98 -22.20 -1.35
C LEU A 184 7.03 -22.71 -2.35
N GLY A 185 8.29 -22.88 -1.95
CA GLY A 185 9.37 -23.42 -2.77
C GLY A 185 10.08 -22.40 -3.66
N TYR A 186 9.85 -21.11 -3.44
CA TYR A 186 10.54 -20.06 -4.21
C TYR A 186 11.97 -19.83 -3.68
N ASP A 187 12.96 -19.87 -4.55
CA ASP A 187 14.36 -19.59 -4.19
C ASP A 187 14.61 -18.09 -4.08
N GLN A 188 14.20 -17.32 -5.08
CA GLN A 188 14.28 -15.86 -5.10
C GLN A 188 12.93 -15.23 -5.42
N ILE A 189 12.68 -14.04 -4.87
CA ILE A 189 11.46 -13.29 -5.05
C ILE A 189 11.72 -11.86 -5.52
N ASN A 190 10.73 -11.23 -6.13
CA ASN A 190 10.65 -9.78 -6.25
C ASN A 190 9.73 -9.25 -5.15
N ILE A 191 10.02 -8.08 -4.62
CA ILE A 191 9.21 -7.43 -3.58
C ILE A 191 8.56 -6.17 -4.15
N TYR A 192 7.27 -5.99 -3.90
CA TYR A 192 6.61 -4.70 -3.95
C TYR A 192 6.10 -4.34 -2.56
N GLY A 193 6.59 -3.24 -2.02
CA GLY A 193 6.10 -2.66 -0.77
C GLY A 193 5.45 -1.31 -1.02
N GLY A 194 4.23 -1.09 -0.51
CA GLY A 194 3.55 0.20 -0.52
C GLY A 194 3.45 0.79 0.89
N SER A 195 3.78 2.09 1.07
CA SER A 195 3.65 2.75 2.38
C SER A 195 4.47 2.03 3.48
N TYR A 196 3.86 1.63 4.60
CA TYR A 196 4.53 0.78 5.60
C TYR A 196 5.11 -0.50 4.97
N GLY A 197 4.51 -1.05 3.92
CA GLY A 197 5.07 -2.19 3.19
C GLY A 197 6.48 -1.95 2.66
N THR A 198 6.88 -0.69 2.46
CA THR A 198 8.27 -0.34 2.10
C THR A 198 9.22 -0.54 3.27
N ARG A 199 8.80 -0.21 4.51
CA ARG A 199 9.55 -0.51 5.74
C ARG A 199 9.70 -2.01 5.90
N ALA A 200 8.61 -2.76 5.75
CA ALA A 200 8.65 -4.23 5.75
C ALA A 200 9.62 -4.76 4.70
N GLY A 201 9.55 -4.24 3.46
CA GLY A 201 10.49 -4.57 2.39
C GLY A 201 11.95 -4.27 2.73
N LEU A 202 12.24 -3.10 3.32
CA LEU A 202 13.59 -2.73 3.77
C LEU A 202 14.10 -3.66 4.87
N VAL A 203 13.24 -4.05 5.81
CA VAL A 203 13.59 -5.01 6.87
C VAL A 203 13.85 -6.39 6.26
N TYR A 204 13.03 -6.84 5.32
CA TYR A 204 13.24 -8.09 4.60
C TYR A 204 14.54 -8.08 3.80
N LEU A 205 14.86 -6.99 3.10
CA LEU A 205 16.13 -6.80 2.39
C LEU A 205 17.35 -6.91 3.32
N ARG A 206 17.23 -6.44 4.56
CA ARG A 206 18.30 -6.56 5.58
C ARG A 206 18.46 -7.99 6.07
N GLN A 207 17.35 -8.70 6.36
CA GLN A 207 17.36 -10.03 6.97
C GLN A 207 17.58 -11.14 5.94
N HIS A 208 16.95 -11.03 4.77
CA HIS A 208 16.85 -12.07 3.75
C HIS A 208 17.17 -11.55 2.33
N GLY A 209 18.08 -10.58 2.23
CA GLY A 209 18.41 -9.96 0.94
C GLY A 209 18.96 -10.92 -0.11
N ASP A 210 19.60 -12.02 0.28
CA ASP A 210 20.06 -13.10 -0.61
C ASP A 210 18.91 -13.82 -1.32
N ARG A 211 17.69 -13.68 -0.83
CA ARG A 211 16.44 -14.21 -1.39
C ARG A 211 15.72 -13.22 -2.29
N VAL A 212 16.23 -12.00 -2.44
CA VAL A 212 15.56 -10.97 -3.23
C VAL A 212 16.30 -10.69 -4.53
N ARG A 213 15.60 -10.85 -5.64
CA ARG A 213 16.12 -10.52 -6.97
C ARG A 213 16.00 -9.03 -7.27
N ALA A 214 14.86 -8.41 -6.94
CA ALA A 214 14.60 -7.00 -7.14
C ALA A 214 13.53 -6.49 -6.17
N ALA A 215 13.59 -5.21 -5.79
CA ALA A 215 12.62 -4.60 -4.89
C ALA A 215 12.01 -3.30 -5.46
N ILE A 216 10.72 -3.09 -5.22
CA ILE A 216 10.00 -1.86 -5.51
C ILE A 216 9.50 -1.30 -4.19
N LEU A 217 9.87 -0.06 -3.88
CA LEU A 217 9.49 0.66 -2.67
C LEU A 217 8.69 1.90 -3.09
N ASP A 218 7.38 1.87 -2.86
CA ASP A 218 6.43 2.89 -3.33
C ASP A 218 5.80 3.66 -2.15
N GLY A 219 6.12 4.95 -2.02
CA GLY A 219 5.73 5.76 -0.86
C GLY A 219 6.52 5.35 0.40
N VAL A 220 7.81 5.66 0.41
CA VAL A 220 8.79 5.07 1.32
C VAL A 220 8.67 5.57 2.76
N ALA A 221 8.52 4.63 3.70
CA ALA A 221 8.62 4.84 5.14
C ALA A 221 9.85 4.09 5.71
N PRO A 222 11.06 4.67 5.70
CA PRO A 222 12.26 3.97 6.15
C PRO A 222 12.23 3.65 7.65
N THR A 223 13.09 2.73 8.09
CA THR A 223 13.13 2.25 9.49
C THR A 223 13.51 3.34 10.51
N ASN A 224 14.21 4.39 10.07
CA ASN A 224 14.57 5.54 10.90
C ASN A 224 13.46 6.61 10.97
N MET A 225 12.47 6.60 10.05
CA MET A 225 11.29 7.44 10.14
C MET A 225 10.50 7.07 11.39
N ARG A 226 10.05 8.08 12.14
CA ARG A 226 9.31 7.91 13.39
C ARG A 226 7.82 8.20 13.17
N LEU A 227 7.04 7.15 12.95
CA LEU A 227 5.60 7.27 12.76
C LEU A 227 4.88 7.56 14.10
N PRO A 228 3.96 8.52 14.17
CA PRO A 228 3.51 9.47 13.14
C PRO A 228 4.12 10.88 13.27
N LEU A 229 5.32 11.05 13.83
CA LEU A 229 5.92 12.34 14.21
C LEU A 229 5.83 13.41 13.12
N PHE A 230 6.11 13.02 11.89
CA PHE A 230 6.24 13.96 10.77
C PHE A 230 4.93 14.23 10.03
N PHE A 231 3.85 13.54 10.36
CA PHE A 231 2.55 13.69 9.66
C PHE A 231 2.01 15.13 9.66
N PRO A 232 2.05 15.88 10.77
CA PRO A 232 1.55 17.26 10.74
C PRO A 232 2.26 18.14 9.73
N ARG A 233 3.59 18.05 9.64
CA ARG A 233 4.44 18.78 8.69
C ARG A 233 4.19 18.32 7.25
N ASP A 234 4.20 17.02 7.01
CA ASP A 234 4.15 16.44 5.67
C ASP A 234 2.75 16.58 5.04
N VAL A 235 1.68 16.45 5.85
CA VAL A 235 0.30 16.74 5.41
C VAL A 235 0.12 18.24 5.13
N GLN A 236 0.70 19.13 5.96
CA GLN A 236 0.67 20.58 5.68
C GLN A 236 1.36 20.90 4.36
N ARG A 237 2.53 20.33 4.10
CA ARG A 237 3.23 20.49 2.82
C ARG A 237 2.33 20.09 1.64
N ALA A 238 1.65 18.94 1.71
CA ALA A 238 0.77 18.47 0.63
C ALA A 238 -0.43 19.42 0.43
N LEU A 239 -1.00 19.95 1.51
CA LEU A 239 -2.05 20.96 1.47
C LEU A 239 -1.57 22.27 0.85
N ASP A 240 -0.38 22.73 1.22
CA ASP A 240 0.21 23.98 0.68
C ASP A 240 0.47 23.85 -0.83
N LEU A 241 0.95 22.68 -1.30
CA LEU A 241 1.09 22.40 -2.73
C LEU A 241 -0.27 22.42 -3.45
N LEU A 242 -1.31 21.82 -2.87
CA LEU A 242 -2.66 21.86 -3.43
C LEU A 242 -3.17 23.29 -3.57
N ILE A 243 -3.00 24.10 -2.54
CA ILE A 243 -3.44 25.50 -2.52
C ILE A 243 -2.66 26.32 -3.56
N ALA A 244 -1.34 26.12 -3.64
CA ALA A 244 -0.50 26.78 -4.63
C ALA A 244 -0.89 26.41 -6.07
N ASP A 245 -1.16 25.13 -6.34
CA ASP A 245 -1.62 24.65 -7.64
C ASP A 245 -2.98 25.25 -8.02
N CYS A 246 -3.92 25.34 -7.06
CA CYS A 246 -5.20 26.00 -7.29
C CYS A 246 -5.00 27.50 -7.61
N ALA A 247 -4.15 28.21 -6.86
CA ALA A 247 -3.84 29.61 -7.09
C ALA A 247 -3.18 29.85 -8.47
N ALA A 248 -2.34 28.93 -8.93
CA ALA A 248 -1.71 28.97 -10.24
C ALA A 248 -2.66 28.60 -11.40
N THR A 249 -3.75 27.89 -11.11
CA THR A 249 -4.76 27.49 -12.09
C THR A 249 -5.82 28.58 -12.22
N ALA A 250 -5.89 29.29 -13.36
CA ALA A 250 -6.75 30.46 -13.54
C ALA A 250 -8.23 30.21 -13.16
N ALA A 251 -8.82 29.10 -13.61
CA ALA A 251 -10.20 28.73 -13.30
C ALA A 251 -10.40 28.45 -11.80
N CYS A 252 -9.47 27.74 -11.15
CA CYS A 252 -9.55 27.45 -9.72
C CYS A 252 -9.42 28.72 -8.89
N ASN A 253 -8.43 29.58 -9.19
CA ASN A 253 -8.20 30.84 -8.47
C ASN A 253 -9.36 31.83 -8.63
N ALA A 254 -9.98 31.88 -9.82
CA ALA A 254 -11.15 32.73 -10.04
C ALA A 254 -12.39 32.25 -9.27
N THR A 255 -12.56 30.93 -9.13
CA THR A 255 -13.70 30.34 -8.42
C THR A 255 -13.49 30.36 -6.89
N TYR A 256 -12.27 30.06 -6.44
CA TYR A 256 -11.92 29.93 -5.01
C TYR A 256 -10.77 30.86 -4.61
N PRO A 257 -10.94 32.18 -4.70
CA PRO A 257 -9.89 33.12 -4.33
C PRO A 257 -9.53 33.03 -2.85
N ASN A 258 -8.27 33.30 -2.53
CA ASN A 258 -7.77 33.36 -1.15
C ASN A 258 -8.00 32.05 -0.33
N LEU A 259 -7.96 30.88 -0.99
CA LEU A 259 -8.31 29.59 -0.40
C LEU A 259 -7.57 29.31 0.92
N GLN A 260 -6.28 29.66 1.01
CA GLN A 260 -5.49 29.47 2.24
C GLN A 260 -6.04 30.27 3.43
N ALA A 261 -6.37 31.55 3.22
CA ALA A 261 -6.90 32.40 4.27
C ALA A 261 -8.27 31.91 4.74
N ARG A 262 -9.14 31.54 3.79
CA ARG A 262 -10.48 31.00 4.03
C ARG A 262 -10.41 29.71 4.86
N LEU A 263 -9.53 28.78 4.50
CA LEU A 263 -9.35 27.55 5.27
C LEU A 263 -8.84 27.82 6.69
N ARG A 264 -7.87 28.73 6.86
CA ARG A 264 -7.38 29.12 8.19
C ARG A 264 -8.48 29.72 9.07
N GLU A 265 -9.33 30.55 8.49
CA GLU A 265 -10.48 31.14 9.20
C GLU A 265 -11.51 30.06 9.59
N LEU A 266 -11.84 29.14 8.68
CA LEU A 266 -12.72 28.02 8.95
C LEU A 266 -12.19 27.14 10.11
N MET A 267 -10.91 26.78 10.08
CA MET A 267 -10.27 26.02 11.16
C MET A 267 -10.32 26.76 12.49
N ALA A 268 -9.94 28.04 12.50
CA ALA A 268 -9.99 28.86 13.70
C ALA A 268 -11.43 29.06 14.25
N ARG A 269 -12.43 29.13 13.37
CA ARG A 269 -13.85 29.16 13.75
C ARG A 269 -14.26 27.87 14.46
N LEU A 270 -13.93 26.71 13.87
CA LEU A 270 -14.29 25.41 14.43
C LEU A 270 -13.53 25.09 15.73
N GLU A 271 -12.34 25.65 15.93
CA GLU A 271 -11.59 25.51 17.18
C GLU A 271 -12.28 26.30 18.32
N ARG A 272 -12.74 27.56 18.04
CA ARG A 272 -13.41 28.38 19.03
C ARG A 272 -14.84 27.95 19.31
N ALA A 273 -15.56 27.52 18.27
CA ALA A 273 -16.98 27.18 18.34
C ALA A 273 -17.29 26.00 17.37
N PRO A 274 -17.18 24.76 17.84
CA PRO A 274 -17.61 23.58 17.07
C PRO A 274 -19.04 23.72 16.57
N SER A 275 -19.31 23.21 15.36
CA SER A 275 -20.61 23.36 14.69
C SER A 275 -21.37 22.03 14.67
N THR A 276 -22.52 21.97 15.34
CA THR A 276 -23.42 20.79 15.25
C THR A 276 -24.30 20.92 14.02
N VAL A 277 -24.19 19.96 13.11
CA VAL A 277 -24.90 19.95 11.81
C VAL A 277 -25.64 18.64 11.59
N ALA A 278 -26.81 18.73 10.95
CA ALA A 278 -27.54 17.58 10.48
C ALA A 278 -26.83 16.99 9.26
N VAL A 279 -26.66 15.67 9.23
CA VAL A 279 -25.94 14.96 8.18
C VAL A 279 -26.64 13.63 7.86
N VAL A 280 -26.31 13.10 6.68
CA VAL A 280 -26.69 11.75 6.25
C VAL A 280 -25.39 10.96 6.05
N HIS A 281 -25.31 9.77 6.68
CA HIS A 281 -24.16 8.91 6.48
C HIS A 281 -24.06 8.49 5.01
N PRO A 282 -22.91 8.70 4.33
CA PRO A 282 -22.82 8.56 2.87
C PRO A 282 -23.08 7.15 2.35
N ARG A 283 -22.78 6.11 3.15
CA ARG A 283 -22.93 4.70 2.76
C ARG A 283 -24.21 4.07 3.29
N THR A 284 -24.53 4.30 4.56
CA THR A 284 -25.68 3.63 5.23
C THR A 284 -27.00 4.38 5.05
N GLY A 285 -26.95 5.68 4.72
CA GLY A 285 -28.12 6.53 4.67
C GLY A 285 -28.67 6.94 6.06
N GLU A 286 -27.98 6.57 7.14
CA GLU A 286 -28.34 6.96 8.51
C GLU A 286 -28.42 8.48 8.61
N ARG A 287 -29.50 8.99 9.18
CA ARG A 287 -29.70 10.42 9.43
C ARG A 287 -29.42 10.74 10.87
N GLY A 288 -28.63 11.79 11.11
CA GLY A 288 -28.27 12.21 12.46
C GLY A 288 -27.62 13.57 12.48
N ALA A 289 -26.94 13.86 13.58
CA ALA A 289 -26.15 15.08 13.72
C ALA A 289 -24.74 14.74 14.20
N ILE A 290 -23.76 15.49 13.71
CA ILE A 290 -22.39 15.44 14.19
C ILE A 290 -21.96 16.82 14.65
N THR A 291 -21.05 16.88 15.61
CA THR A 291 -20.38 18.13 16.01
C THR A 291 -19.04 18.21 15.30
N MET A 292 -19.00 19.00 14.22
CA MET A 292 -17.79 19.24 13.46
C MET A 292 -16.82 20.11 14.28
N THR A 293 -15.61 19.62 14.48
CA THR A 293 -14.50 20.29 15.15
C THR A 293 -13.34 20.51 14.18
N ALA A 294 -12.41 21.39 14.52
CA ALA A 294 -11.18 21.55 13.73
C ALA A 294 -10.42 20.23 13.57
N ARG A 295 -10.35 19.42 14.64
CA ARG A 295 -9.72 18.09 14.60
C ARG A 295 -10.36 17.16 13.58
N ILE A 296 -11.70 17.09 13.54
CA ILE A 296 -12.42 16.23 12.58
C ILE A 296 -12.15 16.72 11.15
N LEU A 297 -12.24 18.04 10.91
CA LEU A 297 -11.93 18.60 9.60
C LEU A 297 -10.48 18.32 9.18
N ALA A 298 -9.52 18.49 10.10
CA ALA A 298 -8.11 18.17 9.85
C ALA A 298 -7.92 16.70 9.42
N ASN A 299 -8.53 15.76 10.15
CA ASN A 299 -8.43 14.33 9.81
C ASN A 299 -9.03 14.02 8.43
N ILE A 300 -10.19 14.61 8.10
CA ILE A 300 -10.83 14.42 6.78
C ILE A 300 -9.93 14.98 5.67
N LEU A 301 -9.39 16.19 5.85
CA LEU A 301 -8.48 16.79 4.86
C LEU A 301 -7.21 15.95 4.69
N ALA A 302 -6.60 15.50 5.80
CA ALA A 302 -5.43 14.64 5.75
C ALA A 302 -5.69 13.35 4.94
N GLY A 303 -6.78 12.64 5.24
CA GLY A 303 -7.16 11.44 4.49
C GLY A 303 -7.47 11.71 3.01
N THR A 304 -8.10 12.85 2.71
CA THR A 304 -8.43 13.23 1.32
C THR A 304 -7.19 13.53 0.48
N LEU A 305 -6.12 14.06 1.08
CA LEU A 305 -4.86 14.38 0.40
C LEU A 305 -4.09 13.15 -0.12
N TYR A 306 -4.37 11.94 0.39
CA TYR A 306 -3.76 10.71 -0.13
C TYR A 306 -4.06 10.47 -1.61
N ILE A 307 -5.24 10.90 -2.08
CA ILE A 307 -5.76 10.60 -3.41
C ILE A 307 -5.93 11.89 -4.20
N PRO A 308 -5.09 12.19 -5.21
CA PRO A 308 -5.13 13.46 -5.94
C PRO A 308 -6.47 13.78 -6.61
N VAL A 309 -7.21 12.77 -7.09
CA VAL A 309 -8.55 12.99 -7.66
C VAL A 309 -9.56 13.42 -6.59
N ALA A 310 -9.49 12.85 -5.39
CA ALA A 310 -10.32 13.27 -4.26
C ALA A 310 -9.91 14.66 -3.76
N SER A 311 -8.60 14.91 -3.65
CA SER A 311 -8.10 16.20 -3.19
C SER A 311 -8.41 17.36 -4.15
N SER A 312 -8.68 17.08 -5.43
CA SER A 312 -9.11 18.11 -6.40
C SER A 312 -10.49 18.72 -6.06
N LEU A 313 -11.27 18.08 -5.20
CA LEU A 313 -12.55 18.57 -4.68
C LEU A 313 -12.39 19.49 -3.45
N ILE A 314 -11.24 19.48 -2.77
CA ILE A 314 -11.03 20.23 -1.52
C ILE A 314 -11.40 21.71 -1.64
N PRO A 315 -11.05 22.48 -2.70
CA PRO A 315 -11.44 23.88 -2.81
C PRO A 315 -12.96 24.09 -2.76
N ALA A 316 -13.71 23.28 -3.49
CA ALA A 316 -15.19 23.34 -3.51
C ALA A 316 -15.79 22.96 -2.16
N LEU A 317 -15.21 21.97 -1.47
CA LEU A 317 -15.70 21.50 -0.18
C LEU A 317 -15.39 22.46 0.97
N ILE A 318 -14.30 23.22 0.90
CA ILE A 318 -14.02 24.31 1.83
C ILE A 318 -15.09 25.40 1.70
N GLU A 319 -15.44 25.80 0.48
CA GLU A 319 -16.50 26.78 0.24
C GLU A 319 -17.86 26.35 0.83
N ARG A 320 -18.22 25.08 0.70
CA ARG A 320 -19.44 24.53 1.32
C ARG A 320 -19.35 24.50 2.85
N ALA A 321 -18.20 24.12 3.38
CA ALA A 321 -17.95 24.03 4.82
C ALA A 321 -18.00 25.41 5.53
N GLU A 322 -17.66 26.50 4.85
CA GLU A 322 -17.85 27.86 5.36
C GLU A 322 -19.33 28.17 5.64
N GLN A 323 -20.24 27.56 4.86
CA GLN A 323 -21.70 27.64 5.01
C GLN A 323 -22.26 26.57 5.96
N ASN A 324 -21.40 25.87 6.73
CA ASN A 324 -21.74 24.73 7.59
C ASN A 324 -22.29 23.50 6.86
N ASP A 325 -22.05 23.37 5.55
CA ASP A 325 -22.34 22.14 4.81
C ASP A 325 -21.09 21.27 4.71
N PHE A 326 -21.00 20.27 5.58
CA PHE A 326 -19.90 19.31 5.65
C PHE A 326 -20.21 17.96 4.98
N GLN A 327 -21.39 17.82 4.35
CA GLN A 327 -21.84 16.53 3.77
C GLN A 327 -20.86 15.97 2.75
N GLY A 328 -20.30 16.82 1.88
CA GLY A 328 -19.32 16.39 0.87
C GLY A 328 -17.99 15.95 1.48
N LEU A 329 -17.53 16.60 2.55
CA LEU A 329 -16.34 16.18 3.28
C LEU A 329 -16.51 14.83 3.96
N LEU A 330 -17.68 14.56 4.56
CA LEU A 330 -18.00 13.24 5.13
C LEU A 330 -18.06 12.16 4.05
N ALA A 331 -18.57 12.50 2.86
CA ALA A 331 -18.59 11.57 1.73
C ALA A 331 -17.16 11.17 1.32
N LEU A 332 -16.23 12.13 1.25
CA LEU A 332 -14.82 11.83 0.95
C LEU A 332 -14.15 11.00 2.06
N ALA A 333 -14.42 11.29 3.32
CA ALA A 333 -13.91 10.48 4.42
C ALA A 333 -14.34 9.01 4.32
N SER A 334 -15.58 8.76 3.85
CA SER A 334 -16.11 7.40 3.67
C SER A 334 -15.52 6.64 2.48
N ILE A 335 -14.90 7.32 1.50
CA ILE A 335 -14.26 6.67 0.34
C ILE A 335 -12.92 6.01 0.74
N GLY A 336 -12.17 6.63 1.65
CA GLY A 336 -10.87 6.14 2.10
C GLY A 336 -10.92 4.77 2.79
N ASP A 337 -12.06 4.44 3.38
CA ASP A 337 -12.27 3.17 4.10
C ASP A 337 -12.64 1.99 3.18
N ASN A 338 -12.68 2.17 1.84
CA ASN A 338 -13.04 1.15 0.84
C ASN A 338 -14.27 0.30 1.21
N GLY A 339 -15.19 0.89 2.00
CA GLY A 339 -16.44 0.23 2.37
C GLY A 339 -16.35 -0.84 3.46
N SER A 340 -15.18 -1.05 4.05
CA SER A 340 -15.02 -2.00 5.16
C SER A 340 -14.25 -1.36 6.32
N PRO A 341 -14.87 -1.20 7.49
CA PRO A 341 -14.21 -0.72 8.71
C PRO A 341 -13.06 -1.63 9.18
N SER A 342 -12.98 -2.86 8.65
CA SER A 342 -12.12 -3.93 9.13
C SER A 342 -10.82 -4.13 8.37
N ASN A 343 -10.48 -3.29 7.38
CA ASN A 343 -9.26 -3.51 6.57
C ASN A 343 -7.96 -3.16 7.31
N MET A 344 -8.04 -2.53 8.49
CA MET A 344 -6.89 -2.14 9.30
C MET A 344 -6.95 -2.80 10.68
N SER A 345 -6.06 -3.72 10.95
CA SER A 345 -5.89 -4.32 12.27
C SER A 345 -5.22 -3.32 13.22
N VAL A 346 -6.03 -2.59 13.99
CA VAL A 346 -5.58 -1.53 14.91
C VAL A 346 -4.60 -2.06 15.94
N GLY A 347 -4.82 -3.29 16.43
CA GLY A 347 -3.91 -3.93 17.37
C GLY A 347 -2.52 -4.16 16.78
N MET A 348 -2.43 -4.60 15.52
CA MET A 348 -1.15 -4.72 14.82
C MET A 348 -0.51 -3.35 14.57
N GLN A 349 -1.30 -2.37 14.12
CA GLN A 349 -0.82 -1.02 13.90
C GLN A 349 -0.14 -0.44 15.15
N LEU A 350 -0.82 -0.52 16.30
CA LEU A 350 -0.29 -0.01 17.55
C LEU A 350 0.89 -0.84 18.07
N SER A 351 0.90 -2.16 17.89
CA SER A 351 2.02 -3.00 18.28
C SER A 351 3.32 -2.61 17.56
N VAL A 352 3.24 -2.33 16.24
CA VAL A 352 4.37 -1.82 15.47
C VAL A 352 4.76 -0.41 15.90
N ILE A 353 3.84 0.55 15.88
CA ILE A 353 4.14 1.96 16.17
C ILE A 353 4.66 2.13 17.60
N CYS A 354 4.05 1.46 18.57
CA CYS A 354 4.44 1.59 19.97
C CYS A 354 5.76 0.88 20.30
N ALA A 355 6.16 -0.14 19.52
CA ALA A 355 7.46 -0.78 19.69
C ALA A 355 8.57 -0.04 18.93
N GLU A 356 8.33 0.31 17.67
CA GLU A 356 9.37 0.73 16.74
C GLU A 356 9.55 2.26 16.67
N ASP A 357 8.49 3.05 16.87
CA ASP A 357 8.49 4.49 16.63
C ASP A 357 8.31 5.33 17.90
N ALA A 358 7.25 5.11 18.64
CA ALA A 358 6.84 5.94 19.78
C ALA A 358 7.93 6.13 20.86
N PRO A 359 8.77 5.13 21.20
CA PRO A 359 9.83 5.31 22.19
C PRO A 359 10.88 6.36 21.79
N ARG A 360 10.97 6.70 20.51
CA ARG A 360 11.93 7.66 19.95
C ARG A 360 11.32 9.04 19.70
N ILE A 361 10.08 9.28 20.13
CA ILE A 361 9.37 10.55 19.92
C ILE A 361 9.22 11.25 21.25
N THR A 362 9.79 12.43 21.37
CA THR A 362 9.59 13.31 22.53
C THR A 362 8.41 14.26 22.31
N ALA A 363 7.80 14.72 23.40
CA ALA A 363 6.73 15.73 23.33
C ALA A 363 7.22 17.06 22.74
N GLU A 364 8.50 17.40 22.92
CA GLU A 364 9.09 18.61 22.34
C GLU A 364 9.20 18.51 20.82
N GLU A 365 9.69 17.38 20.30
CA GLU A 365 9.74 17.12 18.86
C GLU A 365 8.34 17.13 18.25
N GLY A 366 7.34 16.53 18.91
CA GLY A 366 5.95 16.55 18.46
C GLY A 366 5.41 17.96 18.31
N ARG A 367 5.65 18.84 19.29
CA ARG A 367 5.26 20.26 19.20
C ARG A 367 5.98 20.96 18.04
N LYS A 368 7.30 20.74 17.89
CA LYS A 368 8.11 21.37 16.84
C LYS A 368 7.63 20.98 15.44
N GLU A 369 7.40 19.68 15.20
CA GLU A 369 6.94 19.20 13.89
C GLU A 369 5.48 19.58 13.57
N SER A 370 4.72 20.00 14.58
CA SER A 370 3.34 20.51 14.44
C SER A 370 3.25 22.03 14.34
N GLU A 371 4.34 22.75 14.57
CA GLU A 371 4.35 24.22 14.61
C GLU A 371 3.94 24.81 13.26
N GLY A 372 2.97 25.73 13.28
CA GLY A 372 2.43 26.39 12.07
C GLY A 372 1.54 25.49 11.18
N SER A 373 1.40 24.21 11.51
CA SER A 373 0.51 23.29 10.79
C SER A 373 -0.96 23.50 11.21
N LEU A 374 -1.88 23.49 10.24
CA LEU A 374 -3.32 23.46 10.50
C LEU A 374 -3.77 22.12 11.13
N PHE A 375 -2.94 21.11 11.03
CA PHE A 375 -3.21 19.77 11.56
C PHE A 375 -2.79 19.62 13.02
N GLY A 376 -1.96 20.55 13.55
CA GLY A 376 -1.50 20.53 14.92
C GLY A 376 -0.99 19.15 15.33
N GLU A 377 -1.13 18.79 16.59
CA GLU A 377 -0.79 17.45 17.10
C GLU A 377 -1.92 16.40 16.87
N TYR A 378 -3.02 16.76 16.19
CA TYR A 378 -4.21 15.89 16.07
C TYR A 378 -3.89 14.55 15.42
N LEU A 379 -2.99 14.53 14.42
CA LEU A 379 -2.65 13.33 13.65
C LEU A 379 -1.75 12.33 14.40
N MET A 380 -1.15 12.74 15.53
CA MET A 380 -0.22 11.88 16.25
C MET A 380 -0.59 11.64 17.71
N ARG A 381 -1.27 12.56 18.38
CA ARG A 381 -1.50 12.53 19.83
C ARG A 381 -2.23 11.26 20.28
N THR A 382 -3.31 10.87 19.62
CA THR A 382 -4.09 9.67 20.01
C THR A 382 -3.24 8.40 19.97
N GLN A 383 -2.36 8.25 18.97
CA GLN A 383 -1.47 7.10 18.89
C GLN A 383 -0.38 7.13 19.97
N GLN A 384 0.21 8.31 20.24
CA GLN A 384 1.18 8.47 21.32
C GLN A 384 0.57 8.17 22.69
N ASP A 385 -0.65 8.67 22.95
CA ASP A 385 -1.37 8.42 24.21
C ASP A 385 -1.71 6.92 24.35
N ALA A 386 -2.08 6.25 23.26
CA ALA A 386 -2.29 4.80 23.26
C ALA A 386 -1.00 4.03 23.59
N CYS A 387 0.13 4.45 23.05
CA CYS A 387 1.43 3.82 23.33
C CYS A 387 1.90 3.95 24.80
N ALA A 388 1.28 4.81 25.60
CA ALA A 388 1.56 4.89 27.03
C ALA A 388 1.11 3.63 27.81
N PHE A 389 0.10 2.91 27.32
CA PHE A 389 -0.40 1.68 27.95
C PHE A 389 -0.28 0.43 27.07
N TRP A 390 0.10 0.57 25.79
CA TRP A 390 0.23 -0.56 24.86
C TRP A 390 1.47 -1.40 25.16
N PRO A 391 1.40 -2.75 25.13
CA PRO A 391 2.56 -3.62 25.27
C PRO A 391 3.57 -3.37 24.15
N ARG A 392 4.87 -3.31 24.52
CA ARG A 392 5.95 -2.98 23.57
C ARG A 392 6.88 -4.15 23.37
N GLY A 393 7.10 -4.55 22.11
CA GLY A 393 8.14 -5.47 21.72
C GLY A 393 9.53 -4.84 21.85
N THR A 394 10.54 -5.68 21.90
CA THR A 394 11.95 -5.25 21.86
C THR A 394 12.36 -5.02 20.41
N VAL A 395 13.03 -3.91 20.16
CA VAL A 395 13.57 -3.55 18.84
C VAL A 395 15.06 -3.24 19.01
N ASP A 396 15.90 -3.95 18.26
CA ASP A 396 17.34 -3.73 18.28
C ASP A 396 17.71 -2.35 17.72
N ALA A 397 18.78 -1.74 18.24
CA ALA A 397 19.28 -0.46 17.73
C ALA A 397 19.64 -0.53 16.22
N ALA A 398 20.16 -1.66 15.77
CA ALA A 398 20.48 -1.90 14.36
C ALA A 398 19.25 -1.83 13.42
N TYR A 399 18.03 -1.99 13.96
CA TYR A 399 16.79 -1.80 13.18
C TYR A 399 16.68 -0.41 12.58
N TYR A 400 17.17 0.60 13.27
CA TYR A 400 17.06 2.01 12.88
C TYR A 400 18.17 2.50 11.94
N GLU A 401 19.21 1.68 11.77
CA GLU A 401 20.27 2.00 10.83
C GLU A 401 19.74 1.93 9.38
N PRO A 402 20.26 2.75 8.48
CA PRO A 402 19.93 2.65 7.06
C PRO A 402 20.20 1.25 6.51
N VAL A 403 19.33 0.77 5.63
CA VAL A 403 19.53 -0.49 4.91
C VAL A 403 20.49 -0.24 3.75
N THR A 404 21.60 -1.01 3.72
CA THR A 404 22.64 -0.90 2.69
C THR A 404 22.82 -2.25 1.99
N VAL A 405 22.08 -2.46 0.90
CA VAL A 405 22.17 -3.67 0.08
C VAL A 405 22.39 -3.31 -1.39
N THR A 406 23.03 -4.20 -2.15
CA THR A 406 23.30 -3.99 -3.58
C THR A 406 22.21 -4.58 -4.50
N ILE A 407 21.05 -4.87 -3.94
CA ILE A 407 19.92 -5.43 -4.68
C ILE A 407 19.28 -4.32 -5.53
N PRO A 408 19.01 -4.56 -6.83
CA PRO A 408 18.32 -3.59 -7.67
C PRO A 408 17.00 -3.14 -7.02
N THR A 409 16.86 -1.84 -6.80
CA THR A 409 15.72 -1.28 -6.08
C THR A 409 15.12 -0.09 -6.84
N LEU A 410 13.86 -0.18 -7.18
CA LEU A 410 13.08 0.93 -7.71
C LEU A 410 12.38 1.65 -6.56
N VAL A 411 12.76 2.90 -6.32
CA VAL A 411 12.16 3.76 -5.29
C VAL A 411 11.19 4.71 -5.98
N MET A 412 9.93 4.74 -5.56
CA MET A 412 8.90 5.59 -6.14
C MET A 412 8.27 6.49 -5.08
N SER A 413 8.05 7.75 -5.42
CA SER A 413 7.40 8.73 -4.53
C SER A 413 6.41 9.57 -5.31
N GLY A 414 5.26 9.86 -4.71
CA GLY A 414 4.34 10.87 -5.22
C GLY A 414 4.77 12.27 -4.77
N GLU A 415 4.78 13.23 -5.70
CA GLU A 415 5.11 14.62 -5.38
C GLU A 415 4.20 15.19 -4.29
N LEU A 416 2.91 14.81 -4.34
CA LEU A 416 1.84 15.32 -3.47
C LEU A 416 1.56 14.39 -2.28
N ASP A 417 2.42 13.40 -2.04
CA ASP A 417 2.24 12.45 -0.94
C ASP A 417 2.22 13.17 0.43
N PRO A 418 1.14 13.02 1.21
CA PRO A 418 0.97 13.72 2.48
C PRO A 418 1.68 13.05 3.67
N VAL A 419 2.16 11.81 3.54
CA VAL A 419 2.70 11.04 4.68
C VAL A 419 4.07 10.46 4.44
N THR A 420 4.38 10.10 3.19
CA THR A 420 5.70 9.61 2.77
C THR A 420 6.22 10.42 1.57
N PRO A 421 6.39 11.76 1.73
CA PRO A 421 6.83 12.63 0.66
C PRO A 421 8.20 12.22 0.08
N PRO A 422 8.58 12.75 -1.10
CA PRO A 422 9.80 12.36 -1.82
C PRO A 422 11.09 12.38 -1.02
N VAL A 423 11.19 13.22 0.01
CA VAL A 423 12.38 13.31 0.87
C VAL A 423 12.76 11.98 1.52
N TRP A 424 11.78 11.15 1.88
CA TRP A 424 12.02 9.83 2.48
C TRP A 424 12.52 8.80 1.44
N GLY A 425 11.99 8.88 0.22
CA GLY A 425 12.48 8.08 -0.91
C GLY A 425 13.89 8.47 -1.31
N GLU A 426 14.19 9.77 -1.34
CA GLU A 426 15.52 10.30 -1.63
C GLU A 426 16.55 9.88 -0.57
N GLU A 427 16.19 9.98 0.72
CA GLU A 427 17.04 9.53 1.81
C GLU A 427 17.34 8.03 1.70
N THR A 428 16.32 7.21 1.49
CA THR A 428 16.48 5.76 1.34
C THR A 428 17.36 5.40 0.16
N ALA A 429 17.13 6.00 -1.00
CA ALA A 429 17.89 5.72 -2.22
C ALA A 429 19.39 6.05 -2.08
N ARG A 430 19.77 7.04 -1.27
CA ARG A 430 21.18 7.36 -0.99
C ARG A 430 21.96 6.23 -0.33
N HIS A 431 21.29 5.34 0.36
CA HIS A 431 21.89 4.19 1.05
C HIS A 431 21.81 2.88 0.25
N LEU A 432 21.15 2.87 -0.90
CA LEU A 432 20.99 1.71 -1.77
C LEU A 432 21.75 1.91 -3.10
N PRO A 433 22.97 1.38 -3.24
CA PRO A 433 23.83 1.68 -4.39
C PRO A 433 23.24 1.32 -5.77
N ALA A 434 22.35 0.33 -5.83
CA ALA A 434 21.66 -0.11 -7.05
C ALA A 434 20.23 0.45 -7.16
N ALA A 435 19.90 1.51 -6.42
CA ALA A 435 18.58 2.10 -6.48
C ALA A 435 18.44 3.18 -7.55
N LYS A 436 17.22 3.30 -8.08
CA LYS A 436 16.76 4.45 -8.87
C LYS A 436 15.54 5.05 -8.22
N HIS A 437 15.62 6.32 -7.82
CA HIS A 437 14.48 7.06 -7.27
C HIS A 437 13.73 7.81 -8.37
N ILE A 438 12.41 7.68 -8.37
CA ILE A 438 11.51 8.36 -9.31
C ILE A 438 10.46 9.13 -8.49
N VAL A 439 10.40 10.44 -8.70
CA VAL A 439 9.30 11.27 -8.19
C VAL A 439 8.25 11.43 -9.28
N MET A 440 7.03 11.01 -9.03
CA MET A 440 5.90 11.09 -9.94
C MET A 440 5.15 12.41 -9.74
N PRO A 441 5.18 13.35 -10.70
CA PRO A 441 4.53 14.65 -10.55
C PRO A 441 3.01 14.53 -10.41
N GLY A 442 2.41 15.39 -9.61
CA GLY A 442 0.96 15.46 -9.45
C GLY A 442 0.28 14.20 -8.89
N THR A 443 1.06 13.24 -8.38
CA THR A 443 0.54 12.00 -7.77
C THR A 443 0.63 12.05 -6.25
N GLY A 444 -0.28 11.32 -5.59
CA GLY A 444 -0.35 11.21 -4.14
C GLY A 444 0.41 10.01 -3.57
N HIS A 445 -0.16 9.44 -2.52
CA HIS A 445 0.43 8.30 -1.80
C HIS A 445 0.42 7.02 -2.65
N THR A 446 1.55 6.29 -2.68
CA THR A 446 1.76 5.10 -3.53
C THR A 446 1.56 5.40 -5.02
N ALA A 447 2.55 6.06 -5.62
CA ALA A 447 2.48 6.62 -6.97
C ALA A 447 2.60 5.57 -8.10
N GLY A 448 3.11 4.36 -7.81
CA GLY A 448 3.39 3.31 -8.79
C GLY A 448 2.17 2.84 -9.58
N GLY A 449 0.98 2.91 -8.97
CA GLY A 449 -0.29 2.59 -9.63
C GLY A 449 -0.81 3.67 -10.59
N THR A 450 -0.16 4.84 -10.66
CA THR A 450 -0.65 6.03 -11.37
C THR A 450 0.11 6.26 -12.68
N GLY A 451 -0.58 6.75 -13.68
CA GLY A 451 0.02 7.15 -14.96
C GLY A 451 0.75 5.99 -15.63
N CYS A 452 2.06 6.14 -15.83
CA CYS A 452 2.91 5.11 -16.44
C CYS A 452 3.71 4.28 -15.43
N GLY A 453 3.44 4.42 -14.13
CA GLY A 453 4.19 3.76 -13.06
C GLY A 453 4.20 2.24 -13.21
N LEU A 454 3.03 1.62 -13.47
CA LEU A 454 2.93 0.16 -13.65
C LEU A 454 3.78 -0.36 -14.82
N ARG A 455 3.92 0.42 -15.90
CA ARG A 455 4.81 0.06 -17.01
C ARG A 455 6.27 0.13 -16.61
N ILE A 456 6.65 1.13 -15.83
CA ILE A 456 8.01 1.26 -15.30
C ILE A 456 8.33 0.09 -14.36
N ILE A 457 7.41 -0.26 -13.45
CA ILE A 457 7.52 -1.41 -12.55
C ILE A 457 7.68 -2.71 -13.35
N ARG A 458 6.84 -2.92 -14.36
CA ARG A 458 6.92 -4.11 -15.22
C ARG A 458 8.30 -4.21 -15.89
N ASN A 459 8.76 -3.13 -16.53
CA ASN A 459 10.05 -3.10 -17.23
C ASN A 459 11.21 -3.35 -16.25
N PHE A 460 11.14 -2.77 -15.05
CA PHE A 460 12.14 -2.98 -14.01
C PHE A 460 12.20 -4.44 -13.54
N ILE A 461 11.03 -5.05 -13.24
CA ILE A 461 10.97 -6.46 -12.85
C ILE A 461 11.50 -7.37 -13.97
N ASP A 462 11.21 -7.07 -15.23
CA ASP A 462 11.72 -7.86 -16.35
C ASP A 462 13.23 -7.76 -16.53
N ALA A 463 13.77 -6.56 -16.40
CA ALA A 463 15.20 -6.30 -16.53
C ALA A 463 16.01 -6.80 -15.32
N GLY A 464 15.45 -6.72 -14.10
CA GLY A 464 16.16 -7.01 -12.84
C GLY A 464 17.31 -6.04 -12.56
N THR A 465 17.29 -4.86 -13.17
CA THR A 465 18.27 -3.79 -12.98
C THR A 465 17.61 -2.43 -13.16
N THR A 466 18.16 -1.42 -12.54
CA THR A 466 17.76 -0.01 -12.73
C THR A 466 18.46 0.66 -13.91
N ASP A 467 19.44 -0.02 -14.52
CA ASP A 467 20.20 0.49 -15.66
C ASP A 467 19.29 0.65 -16.89
N ASN A 468 19.43 1.78 -17.57
CA ASN A 468 18.67 2.10 -18.79
C ASN A 468 17.14 2.01 -18.66
N LEU A 469 16.61 2.04 -17.43
CA LEU A 469 15.16 2.04 -17.20
C LEU A 469 14.54 3.32 -17.76
N ASP A 470 13.69 3.17 -18.78
CA ASP A 470 12.99 4.30 -19.40
C ASP A 470 11.91 4.88 -18.46
N THR A 471 12.16 6.11 -18.03
CA THR A 471 11.25 6.88 -17.17
C THR A 471 10.76 8.16 -17.84
N SER A 472 10.98 8.33 -19.16
CA SER A 472 10.64 9.54 -19.92
C SER A 472 9.15 9.91 -19.84
N CYS A 473 8.29 8.93 -19.71
CA CYS A 473 6.85 9.13 -19.57
C CYS A 473 6.42 9.88 -18.30
N VAL A 474 7.27 9.91 -17.25
CA VAL A 474 6.98 10.58 -15.99
C VAL A 474 6.75 12.08 -16.18
N ALA A 475 7.46 12.72 -17.12
CA ALA A 475 7.30 14.13 -17.44
C ALA A 475 5.87 14.50 -17.92
N ASN A 476 5.08 13.53 -18.37
CA ASN A 476 3.71 13.74 -18.84
C ASN A 476 2.64 13.51 -17.76
N VAL A 477 3.02 13.03 -16.58
CA VAL A 477 2.11 12.85 -15.46
C VAL A 477 1.76 14.20 -14.85
N LYS A 478 0.48 14.41 -14.54
CA LYS A 478 -0.02 15.69 -14.02
C LYS A 478 -1.09 15.44 -12.98
N ARG A 479 -1.25 16.39 -12.07
CA ARG A 479 -2.38 16.44 -11.14
C ARG A 479 -3.72 16.38 -11.89
N PRO A 480 -4.74 15.68 -11.38
CA PRO A 480 -6.11 15.82 -11.84
C PRO A 480 -6.59 17.28 -11.74
N PRO A 481 -7.36 17.79 -12.71
CA PRO A 481 -7.86 19.16 -12.71
C PRO A 481 -8.81 19.40 -11.53
N PHE A 482 -8.79 20.63 -10.98
CA PHE A 482 -9.71 21.02 -9.91
C PHE A 482 -11.15 21.10 -10.37
N PHE A 483 -12.07 20.71 -9.52
CA PHE A 483 -13.51 20.90 -9.75
C PHE A 483 -13.87 22.36 -9.48
N VAL A 484 -14.32 23.06 -10.50
CA VAL A 484 -14.74 24.47 -10.44
C VAL A 484 -16.26 24.63 -10.59
N THR A 485 -16.99 23.54 -10.87
CA THR A 485 -18.45 23.47 -10.90
C THR A 485 -18.91 22.12 -10.33
N PRO A 486 -20.18 21.98 -9.90
CA PRO A 486 -20.72 20.67 -9.53
C PRO A 486 -20.66 19.61 -10.65
N ALA A 487 -20.57 20.05 -11.90
CA ALA A 487 -20.46 19.16 -13.08
C ALA A 487 -19.02 18.69 -13.35
N GLY A 488 -18.03 19.26 -12.67
CA GLY A 488 -16.63 18.87 -12.85
C GLY A 488 -15.66 20.04 -13.06
N PRO A 489 -14.45 19.72 -13.53
CA PRO A 489 -13.45 20.72 -13.89
C PRO A 489 -13.85 21.53 -15.12
N ASP A 490 -13.22 22.70 -15.30
CA ASP A 490 -13.40 23.51 -16.51
C ASP A 490 -13.03 22.69 -17.75
N PRO A 491 -13.94 22.49 -18.72
CA PRO A 491 -13.67 21.74 -19.94
C PRO A 491 -12.58 22.38 -20.83
N GLY A 492 -12.23 23.66 -20.60
CA GLY A 492 -11.13 24.35 -21.29
C GLY A 492 -9.74 24.01 -20.77
N THR A 493 -9.60 23.39 -19.59
CA THR A 493 -8.31 23.06 -18.97
C THR A 493 -7.84 21.62 -19.19
N GLY A 494 -8.70 20.77 -19.76
CA GLY A 494 -8.36 19.40 -20.18
C GLY A 494 -7.55 19.45 -21.48
N GLY A 495 -6.21 19.29 -21.39
CA GLY A 495 -5.36 19.10 -22.56
C GLY A 495 -5.93 17.98 -23.45
N ASN A 496 -6.20 18.29 -24.71
CA ASN A 496 -6.51 17.44 -25.86
C ASN A 496 -6.78 15.95 -25.55
N LEU A 497 -7.94 15.64 -24.98
CA LEU A 497 -8.59 14.38 -25.30
C LEU A 497 -8.96 14.51 -26.77
N SER A 498 -8.19 13.88 -27.65
CA SER A 498 -8.46 13.80 -29.07
C SER A 498 -9.95 13.50 -29.24
N ARG A 499 -10.69 14.45 -29.81
CA ARG A 499 -12.04 14.20 -30.35
C ARG A 499 -11.89 13.05 -31.34
N ARG A 500 -12.09 11.81 -30.89
CA ARG A 500 -12.49 10.77 -31.83
C ARG A 500 -13.85 11.21 -32.33
N SER A 501 -13.85 11.73 -33.54
CA SER A 501 -15.06 12.03 -34.28
C SER A 501 -15.93 10.77 -34.28
N SER A 502 -17.03 10.82 -33.55
CA SER A 502 -18.12 9.88 -33.72
C SER A 502 -18.68 10.17 -35.14
N THR A 503 -18.21 9.43 -36.13
CA THR A 503 -18.92 9.29 -37.39
C THR A 503 -20.29 8.72 -37.04
N SER A 504 -21.30 9.56 -37.21
CA SER A 504 -22.70 9.24 -37.05
C SER A 504 -23.04 8.01 -37.91
N ALA A 505 -23.23 6.86 -37.28
CA ALA A 505 -23.98 5.77 -37.90
C ALA A 505 -25.45 6.23 -37.98
N LYS A 506 -25.91 6.56 -39.19
CA LYS A 506 -27.34 6.73 -39.49
C LYS A 506 -28.01 5.40 -39.20
N ALA A 507 -28.80 5.35 -38.14
CA ALA A 507 -29.75 4.27 -37.92
C ALA A 507 -30.86 4.38 -38.99
N SER A 508 -30.93 3.41 -39.87
CA SER A 508 -32.08 3.22 -40.76
C SER A 508 -33.26 2.74 -39.92
N VAL A 509 -34.31 3.52 -39.94
CA VAL A 509 -35.60 3.16 -39.33
C VAL A 509 -36.25 2.14 -40.26
N ASP A 510 -36.24 0.87 -39.89
CA ASP A 510 -37.06 -0.15 -40.52
C ASP A 510 -38.46 -0.17 -39.92
N LYS A 511 -39.46 -0.25 -40.82
CA LYS A 511 -40.88 -0.20 -40.57
C LYS A 511 -41.37 -1.39 -39.71
N PRO A 512 -42.45 -1.23 -38.94
CA PRO A 512 -43.03 -2.31 -38.15
C PRO A 512 -43.70 -3.37 -39.05
N VAL A 513 -43.31 -4.62 -38.87
CA VAL A 513 -44.00 -5.79 -39.44
C VAL A 513 -45.19 -6.15 -38.55
N GLY A 514 -46.37 -6.28 -39.18
CA GLY A 514 -47.65 -6.52 -38.54
C GLY A 514 -47.73 -7.89 -37.83
N ARG A 515 -48.49 -7.93 -36.73
CA ARG A 515 -48.91 -9.16 -36.05
C ARG A 515 -49.89 -9.96 -36.90
N PRO A 516 -49.80 -11.30 -36.97
CA PRO A 516 -50.94 -12.16 -37.34
C PRO A 516 -51.77 -12.48 -36.10
N GLY A 517 -53.07 -12.46 -36.35
CA GLY A 517 -54.13 -12.59 -35.33
C GLY A 517 -54.25 -13.96 -34.68
N ALA A 518 -54.85 -13.92 -33.52
CA ALA A 518 -55.33 -15.06 -32.75
C ALA A 518 -56.57 -15.68 -33.41
N THR A 519 -56.59 -17.02 -33.48
CA THR A 519 -57.85 -17.82 -33.52
C THR A 519 -57.67 -19.07 -32.72
N ARG A 520 -58.57 -19.18 -31.72
CA ARG A 520 -59.03 -20.30 -30.88
C ARG A 520 -58.06 -20.99 -29.93
#